data_eba921a55a39fb86426bf22718769e9e
#
_entry.id   eba921a55a39fb86426bf22718769e9e
#
_cell.length_a   1.000
_cell.length_b   1.000
_cell.length_c   1.000
_cell.angle_alpha   90.00
_cell.angle_beta   90.00
_cell.angle_gamma   90.00
#
_symmetry.space_group_name_H-M   'P 1'
#
loop_
_entity.id
_entity.type
_entity.pdbx_description
1 polymer ?
#
loop_
_entity_poly.entity_id
_entity_poly.type
_entity_poly.pdbx_seq_one_letter_code
_entity_poly.pdbx_strand_id
1 'polypeptide(L)'
;IGVELEVVPVEVADEISKRTSILVWSMGAGAGCDAQYLYSNDILGYTDGHIPRHAKVYRDFKGEFERLQNERVGAFKEFVEDVNNGNFPEETHLVRMQPGELSKFRELLDKI
;
A
#
# COMPACT_ATOMS: atom_id res chain seq x y z
N ILE A 1 33.68 5.13 -2.43
CA ILE A 1 33.57 3.72 -2.87
C ILE A 1 33.44 2.85 -1.62
N GLY A 2 32.56 1.89 -1.64
CA GLY A 2 32.30 0.95 -0.56
C GLY A 2 32.04 -0.46 -1.08
N VAL A 3 31.86 -1.39 -0.16
CA VAL A 3 31.52 -2.79 -0.46
C VAL A 3 30.38 -3.25 0.44
N GLU A 4 29.48 -4.02 -0.12
CA GLU A 4 28.43 -4.73 0.62
C GLU A 4 28.89 -6.16 0.91
N LEU A 5 28.69 -6.60 2.16
CA LEU A 5 28.93 -7.97 2.59
C LEU A 5 27.56 -8.61 2.87
N GLU A 6 27.17 -9.54 1.99
CA GLU A 6 25.89 -10.23 2.08
C GLU A 6 26.07 -11.62 2.70
N VAL A 7 25.45 -11.83 3.88
CA VAL A 7 25.39 -13.12 4.58
C VAL A 7 26.77 -13.74 4.84
N VAL A 8 27.78 -12.89 5.00
CA VAL A 8 29.14 -13.30 5.39
C VAL A 8 29.15 -13.60 6.89
N PRO A 9 29.91 -14.62 7.37
CA PRO A 9 30.07 -14.86 8.79
C PRO A 9 30.54 -13.61 9.55
N VAL A 10 29.96 -13.37 10.71
CA VAL A 10 30.15 -12.12 11.49
C VAL A 10 31.64 -11.84 11.77
N GLU A 11 32.38 -12.88 12.15
CA GLU A 11 33.80 -12.78 12.46
C GLU A 11 34.64 -12.38 11.23
N VAL A 12 34.24 -12.84 10.05
CA VAL A 12 34.93 -12.50 8.78
C VAL A 12 34.61 -11.05 8.41
N ALA A 13 33.33 -10.64 8.51
CA ALA A 13 32.91 -9.29 8.23
C ALA A 13 33.59 -8.27 9.15
N ASP A 14 33.69 -8.55 10.43
CA ASP A 14 34.41 -7.75 11.44
C ASP A 14 35.89 -7.57 11.08
N GLU A 15 36.56 -8.63 10.67
CA GLU A 15 37.98 -8.57 10.29
C GLU A 15 38.19 -7.78 8.98
N ILE A 16 37.29 -7.92 8.01
CA ILE A 16 37.34 -7.13 6.77
C ILE A 16 37.15 -5.64 7.10
N SER A 17 36.11 -5.29 7.86
CA SER A 17 35.79 -3.92 8.21
C SER A 17 36.93 -3.24 8.96
N LYS A 18 37.58 -3.91 9.89
CA LYS A 18 38.74 -3.40 10.65
C LYS A 18 39.99 -3.17 9.81
N ARG A 19 40.15 -3.89 8.71
CA ARG A 19 41.37 -3.90 7.88
C ARG A 19 41.26 -3.09 6.59
N THR A 20 40.08 -2.58 6.27
CA THR A 20 39.87 -1.74 5.08
C THR A 20 39.57 -0.30 5.44
N SER A 21 39.91 0.62 4.54
CA SER A 21 39.55 2.05 4.64
C SER A 21 38.34 2.44 3.81
N ILE A 22 37.77 1.49 3.05
CA ILE A 22 36.54 1.74 2.30
C ILE A 22 35.33 1.44 3.17
N LEU A 23 34.19 2.07 2.87
CA LEU A 23 32.94 1.86 3.57
C LEU A 23 32.44 0.41 3.40
N VAL A 24 32.07 -0.24 4.48
CA VAL A 24 31.56 -1.62 4.47
C VAL A 24 30.12 -1.63 4.96
N TRP A 25 29.21 -2.11 4.12
CA TRP A 25 27.80 -2.34 4.49
C TRP A 25 27.54 -3.81 4.82
N SER A 26 26.78 -4.05 5.85
CA SER A 26 26.32 -5.39 6.23
C SER A 26 24.89 -5.62 5.75
N MET A 27 24.67 -6.68 4.98
CA MET A 27 23.36 -7.32 4.80
C MET A 27 23.44 -8.74 5.40
N GLY A 28 23.08 -8.88 6.68
CA GLY A 28 23.18 -10.18 7.36
C GLY A 28 24.59 -10.62 7.69
N ALA A 29 25.56 -9.72 7.73
CA ALA A 29 26.95 -9.97 8.07
C ALA A 29 27.34 -9.47 9.49
N GLY A 30 26.36 -9.11 10.32
CA GLY A 30 26.56 -8.66 11.69
C GLY A 30 26.73 -7.15 11.84
N ALA A 31 26.94 -6.71 13.08
CA ALA A 31 26.97 -5.30 13.46
C ALA A 31 28.36 -4.64 13.40
N GLY A 32 29.40 -5.39 13.03
CA GLY A 32 30.79 -4.89 13.00
C GLY A 32 31.17 -4.09 11.76
N CYS A 33 30.25 -3.94 10.81
CA CYS A 33 30.43 -3.11 9.62
C CYS A 33 30.02 -1.64 9.90
N ASP A 34 30.40 -0.73 8.99
CA ASP A 34 30.14 0.71 9.13
C ASP A 34 28.65 1.05 9.02
N ALA A 35 27.87 0.27 8.27
CA ALA A 35 26.44 0.46 8.11
C ALA A 35 25.69 -0.87 7.96
N GLN A 36 24.37 -0.79 8.16
CA GLN A 36 23.45 -1.91 7.96
C GLN A 36 22.55 -1.63 6.75
N TYR A 37 22.29 -2.67 5.97
CA TYR A 37 21.41 -2.60 4.80
C TYR A 37 20.32 -3.66 4.88
N LEU A 38 19.10 -3.29 4.57
CA LEU A 38 17.95 -4.17 4.33
C LEU A 38 17.07 -3.62 3.24
N TYR A 39 16.39 -4.49 2.51
CA TYR A 39 15.39 -4.07 1.54
C TYR A 39 14.17 -3.46 2.23
N SER A 40 13.67 -2.37 1.66
CA SER A 40 12.48 -1.67 2.19
C SER A 40 11.25 -2.59 2.23
N ASN A 41 11.10 -3.50 1.26
CA ASN A 41 9.99 -4.45 1.26
C ASN A 41 10.00 -5.36 2.49
N ASP A 42 11.16 -5.80 2.94
CA ASP A 42 11.28 -6.62 4.14
C ASP A 42 11.00 -5.77 5.40
N ILE A 43 11.60 -4.58 5.47
CA ILE A 43 11.38 -3.64 6.60
C ILE A 43 9.89 -3.33 6.77
N LEU A 44 9.18 -3.08 5.67
CA LEU A 44 7.79 -2.65 5.66
C LEU A 44 6.78 -3.81 5.68
N GLY A 45 7.23 -5.05 5.46
CA GLY A 45 6.36 -6.21 5.44
C GLY A 45 5.50 -6.31 4.18
N TYR A 46 6.10 -6.01 3.01
CA TYR A 46 5.46 -6.25 1.71
C TYR A 46 5.80 -7.63 1.14
N THR A 47 6.89 -8.24 1.63
CA THR A 47 7.40 -9.50 1.09
C THR A 47 6.37 -10.60 1.24
N ASP A 48 6.05 -11.25 0.12
CA ASP A 48 5.19 -12.42 0.06
C ASP A 48 6.05 -13.69 0.04
N GLY A 49 5.83 -14.59 1.01
CA GLY A 49 6.56 -15.85 1.09
C GLY A 49 7.74 -15.82 2.05
N HIS A 50 8.88 -16.35 1.62
CA HIS A 50 10.05 -16.52 2.49
C HIS A 50 10.71 -15.17 2.83
N ILE A 51 10.84 -14.90 4.13
CA ILE A 51 11.62 -13.77 4.64
C ILE A 51 13.00 -14.29 5.01
N PRO A 52 14.10 -13.72 4.45
CA PRO A 52 15.45 -14.13 4.77
C PRO A 52 15.76 -14.02 6.27
N ARG A 53 16.56 -14.94 6.80
CA ARG A 53 16.95 -14.98 8.23
C ARG A 53 17.52 -13.65 8.76
N HIS A 54 18.21 -12.92 7.90
CA HIS A 54 18.84 -11.63 8.25
C HIS A 54 17.89 -10.44 8.18
N ALA A 55 16.72 -10.61 7.56
CA ALA A 55 15.74 -9.55 7.46
C ALA A 55 14.91 -9.44 8.74
N LYS A 56 14.61 -8.20 9.14
CA LYS A 56 13.71 -7.90 10.24
C LYS A 56 12.54 -7.07 9.75
N VAL A 57 11.35 -7.61 9.94
CA VAL A 57 10.08 -6.95 9.58
C VAL A 57 9.64 -6.05 10.73
N TYR A 58 9.32 -4.79 10.43
CA TYR A 58 8.90 -3.80 11.42
C TYR A 58 7.44 -3.41 11.28
N ARG A 59 6.80 -3.69 10.13
CA ARG A 59 5.40 -3.36 9.83
C ARG A 59 4.78 -4.50 9.02
N ASP A 60 3.46 -4.49 8.91
CA ASP A 60 2.67 -5.41 8.07
C ASP A 60 1.86 -4.60 7.06
N PHE A 61 2.53 -3.98 6.10
CA PHE A 61 1.83 -3.22 5.06
C PHE A 61 1.07 -4.13 4.09
N LYS A 62 1.50 -5.38 3.92
CA LYS A 62 0.74 -6.34 3.11
C LYS A 62 -0.65 -6.56 3.71
N GLY A 63 -0.74 -6.88 5.00
CA GLY A 63 -2.02 -7.07 5.69
C GLY A 63 -2.89 -5.80 5.67
N GLU A 64 -2.29 -4.61 5.82
CA GLU A 64 -3.03 -3.35 5.71
C GLU A 64 -3.59 -3.10 4.31
N PHE A 65 -2.86 -3.42 3.24
CA PHE A 65 -3.39 -3.33 1.89
C PHE A 65 -4.54 -4.31 1.64
N GLU A 66 -4.42 -5.55 2.11
CA GLU A 66 -5.50 -6.53 2.01
C GLU A 66 -6.74 -6.06 2.77
N ARG A 67 -6.58 -5.53 3.98
CA ARG A 67 -7.66 -4.94 4.76
C ARG A 67 -8.36 -3.80 4.00
N LEU A 68 -7.58 -2.84 3.49
CA LEU A 68 -8.14 -1.72 2.71
C LEU A 68 -8.83 -2.19 1.43
N GLN A 69 -8.32 -3.22 0.78
CA GLN A 69 -8.97 -3.79 -0.41
C GLN A 69 -10.32 -4.43 -0.07
N ASN A 70 -10.40 -5.15 1.05
CA ASN A 70 -11.64 -5.72 1.53
C ASN A 70 -12.68 -4.63 1.88
N GLU A 71 -12.27 -3.53 2.50
CA GLU A 71 -13.14 -2.36 2.76
C GLU A 71 -13.68 -1.74 1.46
N ARG A 72 -12.81 -1.59 0.43
CA ARG A 72 -13.26 -1.09 -0.88
C ARG A 72 -14.32 -2.00 -1.50
N VAL A 73 -14.08 -3.31 -1.47
CA VAL A 73 -15.04 -4.30 -1.99
C VAL A 73 -16.35 -4.26 -1.19
N GLY A 74 -16.26 -4.11 0.14
CA GLY A 74 -17.42 -3.93 1.03
C GLY A 74 -18.27 -2.72 0.62
N ALA A 75 -17.64 -1.56 0.48
CA ALA A 75 -18.34 -0.32 0.10
C ALA A 75 -19.07 -0.43 -1.26
N PHE A 76 -18.47 -1.09 -2.26
CA PHE A 76 -19.15 -1.31 -3.53
C PHE A 76 -20.32 -2.31 -3.42
N LYS A 77 -20.24 -3.32 -2.57
CA LYS A 77 -21.35 -4.24 -2.31
C LYS A 77 -22.51 -3.52 -1.64
N GLU A 78 -22.25 -2.73 -0.61
CA GLU A 78 -23.25 -1.92 0.08
C GLU A 78 -23.94 -0.95 -0.88
N PHE A 79 -23.18 -0.26 -1.74
CA PHE A 79 -23.75 0.60 -2.77
C PHE A 79 -24.70 -0.16 -3.72
N VAL A 80 -24.31 -1.34 -4.19
CA VAL A 80 -25.14 -2.16 -5.07
C VAL A 80 -26.42 -2.63 -4.34
N GLU A 81 -26.30 -3.02 -3.07
CA GLU A 81 -27.43 -3.42 -2.24
C GLU A 81 -28.40 -2.25 -2.03
N ASP A 82 -27.91 -1.05 -1.75
CA ASP A 82 -28.73 0.15 -1.56
C ASP A 82 -29.48 0.50 -2.85
N VAL A 83 -28.83 0.44 -4.00
CA VAL A 83 -29.51 0.67 -5.29
C VAL A 83 -30.60 -0.38 -5.55
N ASN A 84 -30.32 -1.66 -5.32
CA ASN A 84 -31.28 -2.73 -5.54
C ASN A 84 -32.47 -2.69 -4.60
N ASN A 85 -32.26 -2.23 -3.37
CA ASN A 85 -33.30 -2.11 -2.34
C ASN A 85 -34.03 -0.75 -2.36
N GLY A 86 -33.61 0.18 -3.25
CA GLY A 86 -34.20 1.50 -3.36
C GLY A 86 -33.82 2.46 -2.21
N ASN A 87 -32.76 2.14 -1.47
CA ASN A 87 -32.21 2.99 -0.42
C ASN A 87 -31.33 4.13 -0.98
N PHE A 88 -30.81 3.95 -2.18
CA PHE A 88 -30.08 4.97 -2.93
C PHE A 88 -30.67 5.14 -4.34
N PRO A 89 -30.85 6.40 -4.84
CA PRO A 89 -30.59 7.67 -4.15
C PRO A 89 -31.69 8.06 -3.15
N GLU A 90 -31.31 8.65 -2.04
CA GLU A 90 -32.25 9.32 -1.12
C GLU A 90 -32.63 10.71 -1.64
N GLU A 91 -33.66 11.34 -1.05
CA GLU A 91 -34.12 12.68 -1.49
C GLU A 91 -33.02 13.74 -1.44
N THR A 92 -32.11 13.64 -0.49
CA THR A 92 -30.94 14.53 -0.35
C THR A 92 -29.94 14.45 -1.50
N HIS A 93 -29.97 13.37 -2.26
CA HIS A 93 -29.11 13.16 -3.43
C HIS A 93 -29.73 13.65 -4.74
N LEU A 94 -30.99 14.13 -4.71
CA LEU A 94 -31.75 14.49 -5.91
C LEU A 94 -31.69 15.99 -6.19
N VAL A 95 -31.66 16.31 -7.48
CA VAL A 95 -31.86 17.68 -7.95
C VAL A 95 -33.26 17.80 -8.53
N ARG A 96 -34.05 18.72 -8.00
CA ARG A 96 -35.41 18.98 -8.44
C ARG A 96 -35.47 20.21 -9.32
N MET A 97 -36.32 20.15 -10.38
CA MET A 97 -36.64 21.32 -11.19
C MET A 97 -37.40 22.34 -10.38
N GLN A 98 -37.24 23.62 -10.74
CA GLN A 98 -38.09 24.70 -10.20
C GLN A 98 -39.56 24.54 -10.68
N PRO A 99 -40.52 25.00 -9.90
CA PRO A 99 -41.92 24.93 -10.30
C PRO A 99 -42.16 25.53 -11.71
N GLY A 100 -42.84 24.78 -12.58
CA GLY A 100 -43.16 25.19 -13.95
C GLY A 100 -42.09 24.89 -15.02
N GLU A 101 -40.86 24.53 -14.63
CA GLU A 101 -39.81 24.21 -15.63
C GLU A 101 -40.06 22.90 -16.35
N LEU A 102 -40.62 21.90 -15.68
CA LEU A 102 -40.96 20.62 -16.29
C LEU A 102 -41.97 20.76 -17.45
N SER A 103 -42.96 21.63 -17.32
CA SER A 103 -43.95 21.90 -18.39
C SER A 103 -43.29 22.51 -19.62
N LYS A 104 -42.41 23.50 -19.41
CA LYS A 104 -41.64 24.10 -20.52
C LYS A 104 -40.70 23.08 -21.20
N PHE A 105 -40.10 22.23 -20.44
CA PHE A 105 -39.24 21.18 -20.97
C PHE A 105 -40.03 20.19 -21.84
N ARG A 106 -41.22 19.76 -21.40
CA ARG A 106 -42.12 18.90 -22.19
C ARG A 106 -42.56 19.56 -23.51
N GLU A 107 -42.97 20.85 -23.46
CA GLU A 107 -43.31 21.59 -24.67
C GLU A 107 -42.16 21.69 -25.69
N LEU A 108 -40.93 21.72 -25.21
CA LEU A 108 -39.76 21.70 -26.12
C LEU A 108 -39.53 20.33 -26.73
N LEU A 109 -39.73 19.25 -25.97
CA LEU A 109 -39.63 17.88 -26.51
C LEU A 109 -40.67 17.58 -27.55
N ASP A 110 -41.91 18.07 -27.41
CA ASP A 110 -43.00 17.88 -28.36
C ASP A 110 -42.76 18.60 -29.71
N LYS A 111 -41.72 19.44 -29.80
CA LYS A 111 -41.36 20.16 -31.04
C LYS A 111 -40.23 19.47 -31.83
N ILE A 112 -39.64 18.40 -31.29
CA ILE A 112 -38.59 17.62 -31.90
C ILE A 112 -39.20 16.40 -32.59
#